data_a575c643065705c2b634bf0daa669434
#
_entry.id   a575c643065705c2b634bf0daa669434
#
_cell.length_a   1.000
_cell.length_b   1.000
_cell.length_c   1.000
_cell.angle_alpha   90.00
_cell.angle_beta   90.00
_cell.angle_gamma   90.00
#
_symmetry.space_group_name_H-M   'P 1'
#
loop_
_entity.id
_entity.type
_entity.pdbx_description
1 polymer ?
#
loop_
_entity_poly.entity_id
_entity_poly.type
_entity_poly.pdbx_seq_one_letter_code
_entity_poly.pdbx_strand_id
1 'polypeptide(L)'
;MGCYDCCMRCLAGVPYCSLVATLLCFSGISLFCGCGHQALTEMERLIEDYFARNRQDYNTLAYIIQYFQYAIYGLASFFFLYCIALLAEGFYTTSAAKQTFGEFRSTMCGRCLSSSVSRTRVGQFIVMTYVLAVLWLLVFAFSALPVYFFYNMGATCRTIDLLTETPASINQLCVDARQYGLLPWSAVPGKACGMTLSNVCKTREYWMTYNLYIAAFAGAGITLLALLTYTVSSTYNFAVLRYLGRKGIGPRC
;
A
#
# COMPACT_ATOMS: atom_id res chain seq x y z
N MET A 1 40.59 13.98 16.77
CA MET A 1 39.45 13.10 16.53
C MET A 1 38.75 13.58 15.25
N GLY A 2 38.92 12.84 14.18
CA GLY A 2 38.55 13.31 12.87
C GLY A 2 37.03 13.24 12.64
N CYS A 3 36.52 14.08 11.73
CA CYS A 3 35.13 14.09 11.27
C CYS A 3 34.66 12.70 10.80
N TYR A 4 35.59 11.87 10.34
CA TYR A 4 35.38 10.48 9.93
C TYR A 4 34.92 9.58 11.10
N ASP A 5 35.61 9.66 12.26
CA ASP A 5 35.23 8.87 13.46
C ASP A 5 33.87 9.30 14.02
N CYS A 6 33.57 10.60 13.95
CA CYS A 6 32.26 11.10 14.34
C CYS A 6 31.16 10.61 13.38
N CYS A 7 31.41 10.60 12.06
CA CYS A 7 30.50 10.11 11.04
C CYS A 7 30.26 8.60 11.15
N MET A 8 31.34 7.80 11.38
CA MET A 8 31.21 6.35 11.55
C MET A 8 30.46 5.96 12.83
N ARG A 9 30.63 6.72 13.93
CA ARG A 9 29.88 6.52 15.17
C ARG A 9 28.41 6.93 15.03
N CYS A 10 28.11 7.98 14.27
CA CYS A 10 26.73 8.33 13.89
C CYS A 10 26.08 7.23 13.04
N LEU A 11 26.79 6.72 12.01
CA LEU A 11 26.28 5.63 11.17
C LEU A 11 26.02 4.34 11.96
N ALA A 12 26.93 3.98 12.88
CA ALA A 12 26.76 2.81 13.73
C ALA A 12 25.55 2.89 14.67
N GLY A 13 25.04 4.11 14.92
CA GLY A 13 23.84 4.37 15.73
C GLY A 13 22.52 4.28 14.97
N VAL A 14 22.54 4.28 13.63
CA VAL A 14 21.33 4.31 12.81
C VAL A 14 20.60 2.97 12.84
N PRO A 15 19.27 2.95 13.06
CA PRO A 15 18.45 1.74 12.97
C PRO A 15 18.17 1.40 11.49
N TYR A 16 19.13 0.77 10.82
CA TYR A 16 19.03 0.49 9.38
C TYR A 16 17.74 -0.24 9.00
N CYS A 17 17.31 -1.23 9.79
CA CYS A 17 16.07 -1.95 9.52
C CYS A 17 14.84 -1.04 9.54
N SER A 18 14.73 -0.15 10.54
CA SER A 18 13.63 0.82 10.63
C SER A 18 13.69 1.86 9.52
N LEU A 19 14.90 2.31 9.16
CA LEU A 19 15.09 3.28 8.08
C LEU A 19 14.66 2.68 6.73
N VAL A 20 15.12 1.46 6.41
CA VAL A 20 14.73 0.76 5.18
C VAL A 20 13.23 0.51 5.15
N ALA A 21 12.65 0.03 6.26
CA ALA A 21 11.20 -0.18 6.35
C ALA A 21 10.42 1.13 6.15
N THR A 22 10.90 2.26 6.69
CA THR A 22 10.26 3.57 6.49
C THR A 22 10.33 4.01 5.03
N LEU A 23 11.47 3.88 4.37
CA LEU A 23 11.63 4.21 2.95
C LEU A 23 10.73 3.35 2.06
N LEU A 24 10.67 2.03 2.34
CA LEU A 24 9.75 1.12 1.64
C LEU A 24 8.28 1.49 1.90
N CYS A 25 7.93 1.88 3.12
CA CYS A 25 6.58 2.32 3.44
C CYS A 25 6.19 3.58 2.66
N PHE A 26 7.06 4.60 2.63
CA PHE A 26 6.81 5.83 1.87
C PHE A 26 6.69 5.56 0.35
N SER A 27 7.60 4.79 -0.22
CA SER A 27 7.56 4.46 -1.64
C SER A 27 6.32 3.63 -1.99
N GLY A 28 6.00 2.62 -1.17
CA GLY A 28 4.85 1.76 -1.39
C GLY A 28 3.53 2.51 -1.30
N ILE A 29 3.34 3.34 -0.24
CA ILE A 29 2.10 4.10 -0.07
C ILE A 29 1.95 5.19 -1.14
N SER A 30 3.04 5.84 -1.55
CA SER A 30 3.01 6.84 -2.62
C SER A 30 2.62 6.20 -3.95
N LEU A 31 3.16 5.02 -4.25
CA LEU A 31 2.83 4.28 -5.46
C LEU A 31 1.38 3.78 -5.43
N PHE A 32 0.93 3.22 -4.30
CA PHE A 32 -0.45 2.78 -4.13
C PHE A 32 -1.45 3.92 -4.26
N CYS A 33 -1.25 5.04 -3.54
CA CYS A 33 -2.16 6.16 -3.55
C CYS A 33 -2.14 6.92 -4.88
N GLY A 34 -0.97 7.18 -5.44
CA GLY A 34 -0.81 7.93 -6.70
C GLY A 34 -1.37 7.15 -7.89
N CYS A 35 -0.93 5.91 -8.09
CA CYS A 35 -1.43 5.08 -9.17
C CYS A 35 -2.87 4.64 -8.96
N GLY A 36 -3.29 4.37 -7.72
CA GLY A 36 -4.66 3.99 -7.40
C GLY A 36 -5.67 5.11 -7.67
N HIS A 37 -5.35 6.35 -7.29
CA HIS A 37 -6.18 7.51 -7.59
C HIS A 37 -6.35 7.71 -9.09
N GLN A 38 -5.25 7.68 -9.84
CA GLN A 38 -5.28 7.84 -11.30
C GLN A 38 -6.02 6.67 -11.98
N ALA A 39 -5.78 5.43 -11.52
CA ALA A 39 -6.48 4.25 -12.04
C ALA A 39 -7.99 4.32 -11.85
N LEU A 40 -8.47 4.83 -10.71
CA LEU A 40 -9.89 5.03 -10.46
C LEU A 40 -10.51 6.06 -11.41
N THR A 41 -9.81 7.16 -11.69
CA THR A 41 -10.26 8.18 -12.63
C THR A 41 -10.36 7.65 -14.06
N GLU A 42 -9.34 6.92 -14.52
CA GLU A 42 -9.35 6.33 -15.86
C GLU A 42 -10.39 5.21 -15.99
N MET A 43 -10.61 4.44 -14.92
CA MET A 43 -11.65 3.41 -14.86
C MET A 43 -13.07 4.02 -14.94
N GLU A 44 -13.30 5.15 -14.26
CA GLU A 44 -14.56 5.88 -14.34
C GLU A 44 -14.90 6.24 -15.78
N ARG A 45 -13.95 6.84 -16.52
CA ARG A 45 -14.10 7.19 -17.93
C ARG A 45 -14.39 5.97 -18.81
N LEU A 46 -13.64 4.89 -18.60
CA LEU A 46 -13.78 3.67 -19.37
C LEU A 46 -15.15 3.02 -19.15
N ILE A 47 -15.68 3.06 -17.94
CA ILE A 47 -17.03 2.52 -17.63
C ILE A 47 -18.10 3.44 -18.20
N GLU A 48 -17.95 4.75 -18.13
CA GLU A 48 -18.87 5.71 -18.72
C GLU A 48 -19.03 5.48 -20.24
N ASP A 49 -17.90 5.35 -20.93
CA ASP A 49 -17.89 5.26 -22.37
C ASP A 49 -18.45 3.92 -22.92
N TYR A 50 -18.21 2.81 -22.20
CA TYR A 50 -18.44 1.47 -22.75
C TYR A 50 -19.44 0.59 -21.98
N PHE A 51 -19.67 0.80 -20.68
CA PHE A 51 -20.46 -0.08 -19.83
C PHE A 51 -21.71 0.55 -19.22
N ALA A 52 -21.78 1.87 -19.08
CA ALA A 52 -22.88 2.59 -18.45
C ALA A 52 -23.55 3.55 -19.43
N ARG A 53 -24.63 3.10 -20.08
CA ARG A 53 -25.42 3.94 -20.99
C ARG A 53 -26.42 4.82 -20.25
N ASN A 54 -26.75 4.50 -18.99
CA ASN A 54 -27.72 5.21 -18.19
C ASN A 54 -27.01 6.17 -17.22
N ARG A 55 -27.37 7.45 -17.24
CA ARG A 55 -26.80 8.49 -16.36
C ARG A 55 -26.95 8.18 -14.87
N GLN A 56 -27.98 7.46 -14.47
CA GLN A 56 -28.22 7.14 -13.06
C GLN A 56 -27.21 6.14 -12.53
N ASP A 57 -26.88 5.10 -13.33
CA ASP A 57 -25.88 4.09 -12.95
C ASP A 57 -24.47 4.69 -12.92
N TYR A 58 -24.18 5.57 -13.87
CA TYR A 58 -22.93 6.35 -13.90
C TYR A 58 -22.79 7.23 -12.66
N ASN A 59 -23.82 8.00 -12.29
CA ASN A 59 -23.75 8.86 -11.10
C ASN A 59 -23.46 8.06 -9.82
N THR A 60 -24.05 6.89 -9.67
CA THR A 60 -23.79 6.01 -8.52
C THR A 60 -22.35 5.54 -8.49
N LEU A 61 -21.81 5.14 -9.64
CA LEU A 61 -20.40 4.74 -9.76
C LEU A 61 -19.45 5.90 -9.47
N ALA A 62 -19.71 7.08 -10.04
CA ALA A 62 -18.91 8.29 -9.81
C ALA A 62 -18.85 8.66 -8.31
N TYR A 63 -19.98 8.57 -7.62
CA TYR A 63 -20.01 8.74 -6.16
C TYR A 63 -19.14 7.74 -5.43
N ILE A 64 -19.23 6.45 -5.76
CA ILE A 64 -18.42 5.40 -5.12
C ILE A 64 -16.93 5.65 -5.37
N ILE A 65 -16.55 5.97 -6.60
CA ILE A 65 -15.15 6.28 -6.97
C ILE A 65 -14.65 7.48 -6.19
N GLN A 66 -15.45 8.54 -6.08
CA GLN A 66 -15.09 9.73 -5.32
C GLN A 66 -14.85 9.43 -3.83
N TYR A 67 -15.66 8.55 -3.20
CA TYR A 67 -15.42 8.09 -1.83
C TYR A 67 -14.09 7.34 -1.71
N PHE A 68 -13.76 6.46 -2.66
CA PHE A 68 -12.48 5.77 -2.68
C PHE A 68 -11.30 6.75 -2.84
N GLN A 69 -11.43 7.78 -3.67
CA GLN A 69 -10.42 8.82 -3.82
C GLN A 69 -10.20 9.59 -2.52
N TYR A 70 -11.27 9.95 -1.81
CA TYR A 70 -11.14 10.59 -0.48
C TYR A 70 -10.50 9.64 0.54
N ALA A 71 -10.83 8.36 0.52
CA ALA A 71 -10.19 7.36 1.37
C ALA A 71 -8.69 7.24 1.09
N ILE A 72 -8.28 7.31 -0.19
CA ILE A 72 -6.87 7.33 -0.60
C ILE A 72 -6.14 8.55 -0.03
N TYR A 73 -6.72 9.74 -0.08
CA TYR A 73 -6.13 10.94 0.54
C TYR A 73 -6.00 10.81 2.05
N GLY A 74 -7.02 10.29 2.72
CA GLY A 74 -6.99 10.02 4.15
C GLY A 74 -5.90 9.01 4.53
N LEU A 75 -5.79 7.92 3.78
CA LEU A 75 -4.75 6.92 3.95
C LEU A 75 -3.35 7.49 3.74
N ALA A 76 -3.13 8.26 2.67
CA ALA A 76 -1.83 8.87 2.39
C ALA A 76 -1.39 9.79 3.55
N SER A 77 -2.28 10.64 4.04
CA SER A 77 -2.01 11.56 5.15
C SER A 77 -1.72 10.79 6.46
N PHE A 78 -2.53 9.78 6.76
CA PHE A 78 -2.34 8.93 7.94
C PHE A 78 -0.99 8.21 7.89
N PHE A 79 -0.66 7.55 6.77
CA PHE A 79 0.59 6.80 6.64
C PHE A 79 1.81 7.71 6.63
N PHE A 80 1.71 8.91 6.12
CA PHE A 80 2.80 9.89 6.21
C PHE A 80 3.18 10.18 7.66
N LEU A 81 2.20 10.53 8.49
CA LEU A 81 2.42 10.78 9.93
C LEU A 81 2.86 9.51 10.67
N TYR A 82 2.26 8.38 10.33
CA TYR A 82 2.57 7.10 10.93
C TYR A 82 4.01 6.65 10.63
N CYS A 83 4.49 6.79 9.39
CA CYS A 83 5.88 6.48 9.04
C CYS A 83 6.90 7.35 9.80
N ILE A 84 6.58 8.62 10.03
CA ILE A 84 7.42 9.50 10.87
C ILE A 84 7.46 8.99 12.32
N ALA A 85 6.30 8.59 12.87
CA ALA A 85 6.22 8.03 14.21
C ALA A 85 6.98 6.70 14.33
N LEU A 86 6.89 5.82 13.34
CA LEU A 86 7.61 4.57 13.26
C LEU A 86 9.14 4.79 13.20
N LEU A 87 9.58 5.78 12.45
CA LEU A 87 11.00 6.13 12.37
C LEU A 87 11.51 6.64 13.72
N ALA A 88 10.76 7.52 14.38
CA ALA A 88 11.10 8.03 15.70
C ALA A 88 11.19 6.91 16.76
N GLU A 89 10.24 5.96 16.74
CA GLU A 89 10.27 4.79 17.62
C GLU A 89 11.46 3.86 17.32
N GLY A 90 11.78 3.65 16.04
CA GLY A 90 12.95 2.88 15.63
C GLY A 90 14.27 3.44 16.17
N PHE A 91 14.43 4.76 16.16
CA PHE A 91 15.57 5.44 16.77
C PHE A 91 15.59 5.25 18.30
N TYR A 92 14.45 5.40 18.95
CA TYR A 92 14.33 5.23 20.40
C TYR A 92 14.68 3.81 20.84
N THR A 93 14.04 2.79 20.25
CA THR A 93 14.24 1.39 20.64
C THR A 93 15.66 0.90 20.35
N THR A 94 16.25 1.31 19.23
CA THR A 94 17.61 0.95 18.87
C THR A 94 18.64 1.64 19.77
N SER A 95 18.42 2.92 20.09
CA SER A 95 19.29 3.65 21.04
C SER A 95 19.23 3.03 22.42
N ALA A 96 18.04 2.68 22.92
CA ALA A 96 17.88 2.05 24.23
C ALA A 96 18.51 0.66 24.30
N ALA A 97 18.41 -0.15 23.23
CA ALA A 97 19.07 -1.45 23.15
C ALA A 97 20.59 -1.33 23.10
N LYS A 98 21.13 -0.33 22.40
CA LYS A 98 22.59 -0.08 22.29
C LYS A 98 23.19 0.59 23.53
N GLN A 99 22.45 1.39 24.30
CA GLN A 99 22.91 1.98 25.56
C GLN A 99 23.35 0.92 26.57
N THR A 100 22.80 -0.27 26.47
CA THR A 100 23.20 -1.41 27.33
C THR A 100 24.59 -1.91 26.98
N PHE A 101 25.13 -1.64 25.80
CA PHE A 101 26.48 -1.98 25.35
C PHE A 101 27.50 -0.83 25.52
N GLY A 102 27.16 0.22 26.24
CA GLY A 102 28.13 1.17 26.79
C GLY A 102 28.64 2.33 25.93
N GLU A 103 28.28 2.44 24.64
CA GLU A 103 28.94 3.40 23.74
C GLU A 103 28.13 4.60 23.25
N PHE A 104 26.80 4.62 23.44
CA PHE A 104 25.94 5.58 22.71
C PHE A 104 25.46 6.82 23.49
N ARG A 105 25.92 7.03 24.71
CA ARG A 105 25.45 8.13 25.59
C ARG A 105 25.83 9.56 25.16
N SER A 106 26.62 9.74 24.11
CA SER A 106 27.21 11.05 23.79
C SER A 106 26.68 11.78 22.54
N THR A 107 25.72 11.29 21.80
CA THR A 107 25.19 12.01 20.62
C THR A 107 23.98 12.85 20.95
N MET A 108 24.05 14.15 20.59
CA MET A 108 22.99 15.15 20.79
C MET A 108 21.63 14.74 20.16
N CYS A 109 21.65 14.04 19.04
CA CYS A 109 20.45 13.60 18.32
C CYS A 109 19.67 12.49 19.06
N GLY A 110 20.36 11.55 19.73
CA GLY A 110 19.75 10.49 20.52
C GLY A 110 19.05 10.99 21.79
N ARG A 111 19.52 12.11 22.35
CA ARG A 111 19.00 12.67 23.61
C ARG A 111 17.66 13.39 23.43
N CYS A 112 17.44 14.03 22.28
CA CYS A 112 16.22 14.78 22.02
C CYS A 112 15.00 13.88 21.69
N LEU A 113 15.22 12.78 20.94
CA LEU A 113 14.16 11.82 20.61
C LEU A 113 13.87 10.82 21.75
N SER A 114 14.87 10.48 22.56
CA SER A 114 14.75 9.51 23.66
C SER A 114 13.84 9.95 24.80
N SER A 115 13.66 11.26 24.99
CA SER A 115 12.95 11.81 26.16
C SER A 115 11.42 11.69 26.07
N SER A 116 10.87 11.36 24.89
CA SER A 116 9.41 11.52 24.66
C SER A 116 8.57 10.24 24.69
N VAL A 117 9.19 9.03 24.72
CA VAL A 117 8.42 7.79 24.58
C VAL A 117 8.61 6.84 25.76
N SER A 118 7.59 6.72 26.62
CA SER A 118 7.53 5.78 27.74
C SER A 118 7.45 4.32 27.25
N ARG A 119 8.06 3.38 28.02
CA ARG A 119 8.04 1.90 27.75
C ARG A 119 6.64 1.34 27.47
N THR A 120 5.61 1.87 28.11
CA THR A 120 4.20 1.46 27.91
C THR A 120 3.72 1.81 26.51
N ARG A 121 4.17 2.94 25.94
CA ARG A 121 3.82 3.37 24.59
C ARG A 121 4.44 2.49 23.50
N VAL A 122 5.66 2.01 23.70
CA VAL A 122 6.32 1.10 22.74
C VAL A 122 5.50 -0.17 22.54
N GLY A 123 5.00 -0.77 23.62
CA GLY A 123 4.11 -1.94 23.53
C GLY A 123 2.82 -1.63 22.76
N GLN A 124 2.21 -0.48 23.00
CA GLN A 124 0.99 -0.06 22.29
C GLN A 124 1.26 0.18 20.79
N PHE A 125 2.40 0.78 20.43
CA PHE A 125 2.80 0.97 19.04
C PHE A 125 2.97 -0.36 18.30
N ILE A 126 3.57 -1.37 18.92
CA ILE A 126 3.74 -2.69 18.32
C ILE A 126 2.38 -3.32 18.04
N VAL A 127 1.45 -3.29 19.00
CA VAL A 127 0.09 -3.83 18.82
C VAL A 127 -0.63 -3.07 17.70
N MET A 128 -0.53 -1.74 17.66
CA MET A 128 -1.13 -0.92 16.62
C MET A 128 -0.54 -1.25 15.24
N THR A 129 0.78 -1.45 15.14
CA THR A 129 1.44 -1.86 13.89
C THR A 129 0.94 -3.23 13.41
N TYR A 130 0.73 -4.16 14.32
CA TYR A 130 0.16 -5.48 14.02
C TYR A 130 -1.25 -5.36 13.44
N VAL A 131 -2.12 -4.63 14.11
CA VAL A 131 -3.49 -4.38 13.64
C VAL A 131 -3.47 -3.72 12.26
N LEU A 132 -2.59 -2.72 12.08
CA LEU A 132 -2.45 -2.02 10.80
C LEU A 132 -1.94 -2.95 9.69
N ALA A 133 -1.00 -3.85 9.98
CA ALA A 133 -0.53 -4.84 9.02
C ALA A 133 -1.63 -5.81 8.59
N VAL A 134 -2.50 -6.24 9.51
CA VAL A 134 -3.66 -7.09 9.19
C VAL A 134 -4.67 -6.34 8.33
N LEU A 135 -4.99 -5.09 8.68
CA LEU A 135 -5.90 -4.26 7.88
C LEU A 135 -5.30 -4.00 6.48
N TRP A 136 -3.99 -3.78 6.41
CA TRP A 136 -3.32 -3.57 5.14
C TRP A 136 -3.25 -4.83 4.27
N LEU A 137 -3.20 -6.01 4.89
CA LEU A 137 -3.32 -7.28 4.17
C LEU A 137 -4.68 -7.38 3.45
N LEU A 138 -5.77 -6.91 4.07
CA LEU A 138 -7.08 -6.83 3.42
C LEU A 138 -7.06 -5.85 2.25
N VAL A 139 -6.46 -4.66 2.41
CA VAL A 139 -6.31 -3.68 1.32
C VAL A 139 -5.53 -4.29 0.16
N PHE A 140 -4.43 -5.00 0.44
CA PHE A 140 -3.64 -5.71 -0.56
C PHE A 140 -4.48 -6.76 -1.30
N ALA A 141 -5.25 -7.58 -0.58
CA ALA A 141 -6.11 -8.59 -1.18
C ALA A 141 -7.19 -7.96 -2.08
N PHE A 142 -7.86 -6.88 -1.61
CA PHE A 142 -8.87 -6.17 -2.41
C PHE A 142 -8.27 -5.47 -3.62
N SER A 143 -7.05 -4.96 -3.54
CA SER A 143 -6.37 -4.33 -4.69
C SER A 143 -6.04 -5.29 -5.83
N ALA A 144 -6.09 -6.61 -5.59
CA ALA A 144 -5.96 -7.63 -6.62
C ALA A 144 -7.20 -7.74 -7.52
N LEU A 145 -8.40 -7.37 -7.03
CA LEU A 145 -9.66 -7.53 -7.78
C LEU A 145 -9.69 -6.74 -9.10
N PRO A 146 -9.37 -5.43 -9.13
CA PRO A 146 -9.33 -4.70 -10.40
C PRO A 146 -8.24 -5.23 -11.35
N VAL A 147 -7.09 -5.65 -10.83
CA VAL A 147 -6.03 -6.27 -11.65
C VAL A 147 -6.56 -7.55 -12.31
N TYR A 148 -7.25 -8.39 -11.55
CA TYR A 148 -7.86 -9.62 -12.05
C TYR A 148 -8.96 -9.35 -13.09
N PHE A 149 -9.79 -8.32 -12.88
CA PHE A 149 -10.79 -7.88 -13.85
C PHE A 149 -10.16 -7.51 -15.20
N PHE A 150 -9.17 -6.62 -15.19
CA PHE A 150 -8.49 -6.17 -16.42
C PHE A 150 -7.70 -7.30 -17.08
N TYR A 151 -7.11 -8.23 -16.31
CA TYR A 151 -6.45 -9.41 -16.85
C TYR A 151 -7.44 -10.31 -17.61
N ASN A 152 -8.60 -10.62 -17.02
CA ASN A 152 -9.65 -11.43 -17.68
C ASN A 152 -10.20 -10.75 -18.92
N MET A 153 -10.42 -9.43 -18.85
CA MET A 153 -10.85 -8.64 -19.98
C MET A 153 -9.84 -8.74 -21.13
N GLY A 154 -8.54 -8.59 -20.85
CA GLY A 154 -7.48 -8.74 -21.85
C GLY A 154 -7.39 -10.15 -22.43
N ALA A 155 -7.56 -11.20 -21.60
CA ALA A 155 -7.58 -12.58 -22.06
C ALA A 155 -8.77 -12.83 -23.02
N THR A 156 -9.95 -12.32 -22.69
CA THR A 156 -11.14 -12.41 -23.55
C THR A 156 -10.94 -11.67 -24.88
N CYS A 157 -10.33 -10.48 -24.84
CA CYS A 157 -10.03 -9.71 -26.06
C CYS A 157 -9.05 -10.45 -26.98
N ARG A 158 -8.00 -11.09 -26.43
CA ARG A 158 -7.08 -11.92 -27.25
C ARG A 158 -7.81 -13.08 -27.88
N THR A 159 -8.73 -13.71 -27.18
CA THR A 159 -9.56 -14.80 -27.73
C THR A 159 -10.44 -14.31 -28.88
N ILE A 160 -11.03 -13.10 -28.76
CA ILE A 160 -11.83 -12.50 -29.82
C ILE A 160 -10.97 -12.22 -31.06
N ASP A 161 -9.77 -11.67 -30.89
CA ASP A 161 -8.85 -11.36 -31.99
C ASP A 161 -8.36 -12.63 -32.73
N LEU A 162 -8.24 -13.76 -32.01
CA LEU A 162 -7.89 -15.06 -32.61
C LEU A 162 -9.07 -15.71 -33.36
N LEU A 163 -10.31 -15.44 -32.95
CA LEU A 163 -11.52 -16.04 -33.50
C LEU A 163 -12.15 -15.20 -34.63
N THR A 164 -11.45 -14.24 -35.21
CA THR A 164 -11.96 -13.30 -36.24
C THR A 164 -12.55 -14.00 -37.47
N GLU A 165 -12.28 -15.29 -37.69
CA GLU A 165 -12.79 -16.05 -38.82
C GLU A 165 -14.24 -16.55 -38.66
N THR A 166 -14.82 -16.50 -37.44
CA THR A 166 -16.19 -16.99 -37.17
C THR A 166 -17.03 -15.94 -36.43
N PRO A 167 -17.71 -15.03 -37.16
CA PRO A 167 -18.44 -13.89 -36.55
C PRO A 167 -19.52 -14.26 -35.53
N ALA A 168 -20.13 -15.44 -35.65
CA ALA A 168 -21.20 -15.86 -34.76
C ALA A 168 -20.75 -16.20 -33.35
N SER A 169 -19.53 -16.72 -33.18
CA SER A 169 -18.95 -17.05 -31.85
C SER A 169 -18.40 -15.84 -31.11
N ILE A 170 -17.96 -14.80 -31.82
CA ILE A 170 -17.40 -13.58 -31.26
C ILE A 170 -18.42 -12.84 -30.38
N ASN A 171 -19.68 -12.77 -30.84
CA ASN A 171 -20.75 -12.06 -30.14
C ASN A 171 -21.18 -12.71 -28.81
N GLN A 172 -20.77 -13.96 -28.55
CA GLN A 172 -21.03 -14.67 -27.31
C GLN A 172 -19.97 -14.39 -26.23
N LEU A 173 -18.81 -13.88 -26.62
CA LEU A 173 -17.73 -13.54 -25.70
C LEU A 173 -17.98 -12.15 -25.09
N CYS A 174 -18.35 -12.15 -23.81
CA CYS A 174 -18.71 -10.94 -23.06
C CYS A 174 -17.92 -10.87 -21.75
N VAL A 175 -17.62 -9.66 -21.33
CA VAL A 175 -17.17 -9.34 -19.96
C VAL A 175 -18.26 -8.53 -19.27
N ASP A 176 -18.73 -9.02 -18.13
CA ASP A 176 -19.81 -8.40 -17.35
C ASP A 176 -19.22 -7.72 -16.11
N ALA A 177 -19.26 -6.39 -16.08
CA ALA A 177 -18.72 -5.58 -14.98
C ALA A 177 -19.51 -5.77 -13.66
N ARG A 178 -20.75 -6.26 -13.73
CA ARG A 178 -21.58 -6.55 -12.55
C ARG A 178 -21.07 -7.73 -11.75
N GLN A 179 -20.48 -8.75 -12.41
CA GLN A 179 -19.89 -9.92 -11.76
C GLN A 179 -18.69 -9.56 -10.86
N TYR A 180 -18.05 -8.44 -11.16
CA TYR A 180 -16.90 -7.94 -10.39
C TYR A 180 -17.28 -6.87 -9.37
N GLY A 181 -18.59 -6.58 -9.23
CA GLY A 181 -19.08 -5.57 -8.29
C GLY A 181 -18.82 -4.12 -8.70
N LEU A 182 -18.45 -3.88 -9.97
CA LEU A 182 -18.16 -2.55 -10.50
C LEU A 182 -19.42 -1.77 -10.84
N LEU A 183 -20.50 -2.48 -11.21
CA LEU A 183 -21.80 -1.92 -11.50
C LEU A 183 -22.89 -2.68 -10.73
N PRO A 184 -24.01 -2.01 -10.39
CA PRO A 184 -25.16 -2.67 -9.79
C PRO A 184 -25.78 -3.67 -10.79
N TRP A 185 -26.44 -4.70 -10.28
CA TRP A 185 -27.10 -5.73 -11.11
C TRP A 185 -28.19 -5.17 -12.04
N SER A 186 -28.74 -4.01 -11.69
CA SER A 186 -29.74 -3.27 -12.50
C SER A 186 -29.13 -2.51 -13.68
N ALA A 187 -27.82 -2.38 -13.77
CA ALA A 187 -27.15 -1.58 -14.80
C ALA A 187 -27.36 -2.19 -16.20
N VAL A 188 -27.70 -1.34 -17.17
CA VAL A 188 -27.91 -1.70 -18.58
C VAL A 188 -27.01 -0.83 -19.45
N PRO A 189 -26.12 -1.41 -20.30
CA PRO A 189 -25.97 -2.85 -20.60
C PRO A 189 -25.20 -3.66 -19.53
N GLY A 190 -24.37 -3.05 -18.69
CA GLY A 190 -23.58 -3.69 -17.64
C GLY A 190 -22.49 -4.67 -18.14
N LYS A 191 -22.54 -5.05 -19.44
CA LYS A 191 -21.59 -5.96 -20.09
C LYS A 191 -21.15 -5.42 -21.45
N ALA A 192 -19.91 -5.69 -21.83
CA ALA A 192 -19.36 -5.43 -23.15
C ALA A 192 -19.07 -6.76 -23.85
N CYS A 193 -19.45 -6.88 -25.12
CA CYS A 193 -19.38 -8.12 -25.90
C CYS A 193 -18.73 -7.91 -27.26
N GLY A 194 -18.14 -8.97 -27.82
CA GLY A 194 -17.70 -9.06 -29.20
C GLY A 194 -16.77 -7.93 -29.63
N MET A 195 -17.08 -7.33 -30.78
CA MET A 195 -16.26 -6.27 -31.36
C MET A 195 -16.15 -5.01 -30.49
N THR A 196 -17.20 -4.69 -29.72
CA THR A 196 -17.14 -3.56 -28.78
C THR A 196 -16.07 -3.80 -27.72
N LEU A 197 -16.01 -5.02 -27.14
CA LEU A 197 -15.02 -5.40 -26.17
C LEU A 197 -13.60 -5.38 -26.77
N SER A 198 -13.42 -5.93 -27.99
CA SER A 198 -12.13 -5.88 -28.69
C SER A 198 -11.66 -4.45 -28.90
N ASN A 199 -12.56 -3.54 -29.30
CA ASN A 199 -12.23 -2.13 -29.48
C ASN A 199 -11.77 -1.48 -28.16
N VAL A 200 -12.45 -1.76 -27.05
CA VAL A 200 -12.04 -1.26 -25.71
C VAL A 200 -10.62 -1.67 -25.37
N CYS A 201 -10.27 -2.93 -25.59
CA CYS A 201 -8.92 -3.44 -25.28
C CYS A 201 -7.82 -2.86 -26.18
N LYS A 202 -8.17 -2.29 -27.34
CA LYS A 202 -7.21 -1.62 -28.24
C LYS A 202 -6.99 -0.17 -27.86
N THR A 203 -7.79 0.38 -26.95
CA THR A 203 -7.64 1.76 -26.51
C THR A 203 -6.39 1.94 -25.63
N ARG A 204 -5.82 3.14 -25.67
CA ARG A 204 -4.71 3.54 -24.82
C ARG A 204 -5.17 3.59 -23.36
N GLU A 205 -6.38 4.03 -23.11
CA GLU A 205 -7.02 4.17 -21.80
C GLU A 205 -7.07 2.83 -21.07
N TYR A 206 -7.45 1.75 -21.75
CA TYR A 206 -7.44 0.40 -21.19
C TYR A 206 -6.05 -0.02 -20.67
N TRP A 207 -5.02 0.10 -21.52
CA TRP A 207 -3.67 -0.29 -21.15
C TRP A 207 -3.10 0.57 -20.03
N MET A 208 -3.40 1.88 -20.04
CA MET A 208 -2.97 2.80 -19.00
C MET A 208 -3.62 2.44 -17.67
N THR A 209 -4.92 2.23 -17.63
CA THR A 209 -5.67 1.83 -16.42
C THR A 209 -5.15 0.51 -15.87
N TYR A 210 -4.94 -0.48 -16.72
CA TYR A 210 -4.42 -1.79 -16.31
C TYR A 210 -3.03 -1.68 -15.66
N ASN A 211 -2.09 -0.96 -16.29
CA ASN A 211 -0.76 -0.76 -15.74
C ASN A 211 -0.78 0.03 -14.43
N LEU A 212 -1.67 1.02 -14.29
CA LEU A 212 -1.82 1.78 -13.05
C LEU A 212 -2.34 0.90 -11.91
N TYR A 213 -3.28 -0.02 -12.16
CA TYR A 213 -3.73 -0.98 -11.14
C TYR A 213 -2.63 -1.96 -10.75
N ILE A 214 -1.83 -2.44 -11.70
CA ILE A 214 -0.65 -3.29 -11.39
C ILE A 214 0.34 -2.52 -10.50
N ALA A 215 0.63 -1.26 -10.83
CA ALA A 215 1.54 -0.43 -10.05
C ALA A 215 0.99 -0.16 -8.63
N ALA A 216 -0.31 0.13 -8.52
CA ALA A 216 -0.98 0.28 -7.22
C ALA A 216 -0.94 -1.01 -6.39
N PHE A 217 -1.20 -2.16 -6.99
CA PHE A 217 -1.09 -3.46 -6.34
C PHE A 217 0.33 -3.75 -5.84
N ALA A 218 1.34 -3.48 -6.67
CA ALA A 218 2.75 -3.59 -6.28
C ALA A 218 3.08 -2.65 -5.11
N GLY A 219 2.59 -1.40 -5.14
CA GLY A 219 2.72 -0.45 -4.04
C GLY A 219 2.11 -0.94 -2.73
N ALA A 220 0.92 -1.55 -2.80
CA ALA A 220 0.29 -2.18 -1.64
C ALA A 220 1.14 -3.32 -1.06
N GLY A 221 1.73 -4.16 -1.91
CA GLY A 221 2.63 -5.24 -1.51
C GLY A 221 3.91 -4.73 -0.84
N ILE A 222 4.54 -3.70 -1.41
CA ILE A 222 5.73 -3.06 -0.83
C ILE A 222 5.42 -2.48 0.56
N THR A 223 4.28 -1.81 0.72
CA THR A 223 3.85 -1.26 2.01
C THR A 223 3.60 -2.38 3.04
N LEU A 224 2.99 -3.49 2.63
CA LEU A 224 2.79 -4.65 3.50
C LEU A 224 4.13 -5.23 3.98
N LEU A 225 5.09 -5.42 3.08
CA LEU A 225 6.44 -5.89 3.41
C LEU A 225 7.15 -4.93 4.38
N ALA A 226 6.99 -3.62 4.19
CA ALA A 226 7.54 -2.61 5.09
C ALA A 226 6.94 -2.73 6.50
N LEU A 227 5.62 -2.87 6.63
CA LEU A 227 4.94 -3.05 7.91
C LEU A 227 5.37 -4.34 8.62
N LEU A 228 5.49 -5.46 7.88
CA LEU A 228 5.97 -6.73 8.43
C LEU A 228 7.42 -6.62 8.92
N THR A 229 8.31 -6.04 8.12
CA THR A 229 9.72 -5.81 8.49
C THR A 229 9.82 -4.96 9.76
N TYR A 230 9.01 -3.91 9.83
CA TYR A 230 8.97 -3.03 11.00
C TYR A 230 8.45 -3.77 12.23
N THR A 231 7.38 -4.55 12.10
CA THR A 231 6.81 -5.34 13.19
C THR A 231 7.83 -6.33 13.77
N VAL A 232 8.58 -7.04 12.92
CA VAL A 232 9.62 -7.97 13.35
C VAL A 232 10.74 -7.23 14.09
N SER A 233 11.23 -6.13 13.52
CA SER A 233 12.31 -5.32 14.12
C SER A 233 11.91 -4.73 15.49
N SER A 234 10.72 -4.13 15.57
CA SER A 234 10.22 -3.55 16.83
C SER A 234 9.98 -4.61 17.91
N THR A 235 9.40 -5.75 17.54
CA THR A 235 9.16 -6.85 18.47
C THR A 235 10.45 -7.40 19.03
N TYR A 236 11.48 -7.58 18.18
CA TYR A 236 12.80 -8.01 18.60
C TYR A 236 13.43 -7.02 19.59
N ASN A 237 13.48 -5.75 19.23
CA ASN A 237 14.03 -4.70 20.09
C ASN A 237 13.31 -4.61 21.44
N PHE A 238 11.98 -4.71 21.44
CA PHE A 238 11.17 -4.71 22.65
C PHE A 238 11.45 -5.92 23.54
N ALA A 239 11.59 -7.12 22.95
CA ALA A 239 11.93 -8.35 23.68
C ALA A 239 13.30 -8.23 24.36
N VAL A 240 14.30 -7.70 23.65
CA VAL A 240 15.65 -7.44 24.20
C VAL A 240 15.58 -6.45 25.36
N LEU A 241 14.89 -5.32 25.21
CA LEU A 241 14.75 -4.32 26.27
C LEU A 241 14.05 -4.90 27.51
N ARG A 242 13.02 -5.74 27.32
CA ARG A 242 12.31 -6.41 28.40
C ARG A 242 13.20 -7.40 29.16
N TYR A 243 14.01 -8.17 28.41
CA TYR A 243 14.95 -9.12 29.00
C TYR A 243 16.03 -8.43 29.83
N LEU A 244 16.64 -7.37 29.31
CA LEU A 244 17.67 -6.59 29.99
C LEU A 244 17.13 -5.88 31.23
N GLY A 245 15.89 -5.36 31.15
CA GLY A 245 15.21 -4.75 32.31
C GLY A 245 14.94 -5.73 33.45
N ARG A 246 14.66 -7.01 33.14
CA ARG A 246 14.50 -8.06 34.17
C ARG A 246 15.83 -8.43 34.84
N LYS A 247 16.94 -8.38 34.13
CA LYS A 247 18.28 -8.66 34.70
C LYS A 247 18.89 -7.48 35.47
N GLY A 248 18.21 -6.34 35.60
CA GLY A 248 18.73 -5.15 36.28
C GLY A 248 19.90 -4.45 35.55
N ILE A 249 20.16 -4.83 34.30
CA ILE A 249 21.27 -4.30 33.46
C ILE A 249 20.75 -3.15 32.58
N GLY A 250 19.41 -2.98 32.48
CA GLY A 250 18.78 -1.97 31.65
C GLY A 250 18.71 -0.59 32.30
N PRO A 251 18.54 0.49 31.51
CA PRO A 251 18.33 1.82 32.04
C PRO A 251 17.13 1.82 33.02
N ARG A 252 17.37 2.26 34.23
CA ARG A 252 16.31 2.53 35.21
C ARG A 252 15.57 3.78 34.71
N CYS A 253 14.36 3.60 34.24
CA CYS A 253 13.39 4.65 34.02
C CYS A 253 12.37 4.64 35.16
#